data_fb0cdecf7d27cbe30f91334f491d88f5
#
_entry.id   fb0cdecf7d27cbe30f91334f491d88f5
#
_cell.length_a   1.000
_cell.length_b   1.000
_cell.length_c   1.000
_cell.angle_alpha   90.00
_cell.angle_beta   90.00
_cell.angle_gamma   90.00
#
_symmetry.space_group_name_H-M   'P 1'
#
loop_
_entity.id
_entity.type
_entity.pdbx_description
1 polymer ?
#
loop_
_entity_poly.entity_id
_entity_poly.type
_entity_poly.pdbx_seq_one_letter_code
_entity_poly.pdbx_strand_id
1 'polypeptide(L)'
;MRLLLVEDHVPLADELLAALGRQGYAVDWLADGRDAVYQGATEPYDLIVLDLGLPGMPGLEVLQQWRGKGLATPVLILTARGSWS
;
A
#
# COMPACT_ATOMS: atom_id res chain seq x y z
N MET A 1 -11.31 -0.16 -11.18
CA MET A 1 -10.01 0.34 -10.71
C MET A 1 -9.40 -0.67 -9.75
N ARG A 2 -8.14 -0.96 -9.92
CA ARG A 2 -7.42 -1.94 -9.13
C ARG A 2 -6.45 -1.25 -8.18
N LEU A 3 -6.53 -1.57 -6.89
CA LEU A 3 -5.73 -0.94 -5.85
C LEU A 3 -4.89 -1.98 -5.12
N LEU A 4 -3.70 -1.56 -4.69
CA LEU A 4 -2.89 -2.32 -3.75
C LEU A 4 -2.91 -1.58 -2.41
N LEU A 5 -3.30 -2.27 -1.34
CA LEU A 5 -3.23 -1.75 0.02
C LEU A 5 -2.10 -2.45 0.75
N VAL A 6 -1.15 -1.68 1.26
CA VAL A 6 -0.01 -2.20 2.03
C VAL A 6 -0.11 -1.65 3.44
N GLU A 7 -0.57 -2.49 4.37
CA GLU A 7 -0.85 -2.10 5.75
C GLU A 7 -0.77 -3.34 6.64
N ASP A 8 0.02 -3.29 7.71
CA ASP A 8 0.19 -4.40 8.62
C ASP A 8 -0.81 -4.40 9.79
N HIS A 9 -1.44 -3.26 10.08
CA HIS A 9 -2.42 -3.17 11.16
C HIS A 9 -3.77 -3.71 10.68
N VAL A 10 -4.11 -4.91 11.13
CA VAL A 10 -5.27 -5.65 10.59
C VAL A 10 -6.59 -4.89 10.76
N PRO A 11 -6.93 -4.31 11.93
CA PRO A 11 -8.20 -3.58 12.04
C PRO A 11 -8.32 -2.43 11.04
N LEU A 12 -7.25 -1.69 10.81
CA LEU A 12 -7.26 -0.60 9.84
C LEU A 12 -7.37 -1.12 8.42
N ALA A 13 -6.63 -2.19 8.10
CA ALA A 13 -6.70 -2.82 6.79
C ALA A 13 -8.12 -3.31 6.50
N ASP A 14 -8.78 -3.95 7.47
CA ASP A 14 -10.15 -4.42 7.31
C ASP A 14 -11.12 -3.26 7.04
N GLU A 15 -10.99 -2.16 7.75
CA GLU A 15 -11.82 -0.99 7.51
C GLU A 15 -11.62 -0.42 6.11
N LEU A 16 -10.37 -0.31 5.68
CA LEU A 16 -10.05 0.21 4.35
C LEU A 16 -10.52 -0.72 3.25
N LEU A 17 -10.34 -2.03 3.42
CA LEU A 17 -10.82 -3.01 2.46
C LEU A 17 -12.34 -2.92 2.29
N ALA A 18 -13.07 -2.81 3.40
CA ALA A 18 -14.51 -2.69 3.35
C ALA A 18 -14.94 -1.38 2.67
N ALA A 19 -14.32 -0.27 3.03
CA ALA A 19 -14.67 1.03 2.48
C ALA A 19 -14.38 1.11 0.98
N LEU A 20 -13.20 0.65 0.56
CA LEU A 20 -12.81 0.69 -0.85
C LEU A 20 -13.63 -0.30 -1.68
N GLY A 21 -13.92 -1.48 -1.11
CA GLY A 21 -14.78 -2.46 -1.78
C GLY A 21 -16.18 -1.93 -2.03
N ARG A 22 -16.74 -1.15 -1.08
CA ARG A 22 -18.06 -0.52 -1.26
C ARG A 22 -18.08 0.50 -2.40
N GLN A 23 -16.92 1.08 -2.72
CA GLN A 23 -16.78 2.00 -3.84
C GLN A 23 -16.57 1.27 -5.18
N GLY A 24 -16.54 -0.06 -5.16
CA GLY A 24 -16.40 -0.85 -6.38
C GLY A 24 -14.96 -1.12 -6.80
N TYR A 25 -13.97 -0.83 -5.95
CA TYR A 25 -12.57 -1.09 -6.28
C TYR A 25 -12.20 -2.54 -6.00
N ALA A 26 -11.35 -3.10 -6.86
CA ALA A 26 -10.72 -4.39 -6.61
C ALA A 26 -9.44 -4.14 -5.85
N VAL A 27 -9.37 -4.61 -4.59
CA VAL A 27 -8.26 -4.30 -3.70
C VAL A 27 -7.50 -5.57 -3.34
N ASP A 28 -6.19 -5.57 -3.59
CA ASP A 28 -5.28 -6.58 -3.06
C ASP A 28 -4.64 -6.02 -1.80
N TRP A 29 -4.48 -6.84 -0.78
CA TRP A 29 -3.91 -6.43 0.50
C TRP A 29 -2.67 -7.22 0.81
N LEU A 30 -1.61 -6.50 1.20
CA LEU A 30 -0.36 -7.08 1.69
C LEU A 30 0.00 -6.42 3.02
N ALA A 31 0.63 -7.18 3.89
CA ALA A 31 1.01 -6.71 5.22
C ALA A 31 2.52 -6.56 5.41
N ASP A 32 3.32 -6.87 4.40
CA ASP A 32 4.78 -6.87 4.46
C ASP A 32 5.37 -6.03 3.33
N GLY A 33 6.37 -5.21 3.67
CA GLY A 33 6.98 -4.32 2.69
C GLY A 33 7.74 -5.04 1.58
N ARG A 34 8.34 -6.18 1.85
CA ARG A 34 9.08 -6.94 0.83
C ARG A 34 8.13 -7.51 -0.21
N ASP A 35 7.02 -8.07 0.25
CA ASP A 35 5.99 -8.58 -0.65
C ASP A 35 5.43 -7.45 -1.51
N ALA A 36 5.29 -6.27 -0.92
CA ALA A 36 4.78 -5.09 -1.63
C ALA A 36 5.72 -4.64 -2.75
N VAL A 37 7.04 -4.67 -2.52
CA VAL A 37 8.00 -4.30 -3.56
C VAL A 37 7.79 -5.17 -4.80
N TYR A 38 7.68 -6.47 -4.61
CA TYR A 38 7.49 -7.40 -5.72
C TYR A 38 6.13 -7.22 -6.38
N GLN A 39 5.07 -7.26 -5.59
CA GLN A 39 3.70 -7.22 -6.10
C GLN A 39 3.39 -5.91 -6.81
N GLY A 40 3.79 -4.79 -6.21
CA GLY A 40 3.56 -3.48 -6.81
C GLY A 40 4.27 -3.28 -8.13
N ALA A 41 5.43 -3.93 -8.31
CA ALA A 41 6.22 -3.82 -9.53
C ALA A 41 5.75 -4.77 -10.63
N THR A 42 5.07 -5.87 -10.27
CA THR A 42 4.70 -6.92 -11.24
C THR A 42 3.24 -6.91 -11.65
N GLU A 43 2.35 -6.31 -10.85
CA GLU A 43 0.92 -6.27 -11.14
C GLU A 43 0.49 -4.85 -11.51
N PRO A 44 -0.48 -4.71 -12.43
CA PRO A 44 -0.92 -3.39 -12.88
C PRO A 44 -1.93 -2.78 -11.91
N TYR A 45 -1.48 -1.89 -11.05
CA TYR A 45 -2.35 -1.15 -10.15
C TYR A 45 -2.58 0.28 -10.64
N ASP A 46 -3.78 0.79 -10.37
CA ASP A 46 -4.12 2.17 -10.67
C ASP A 46 -3.70 3.11 -9.55
N LEU A 47 -3.68 2.59 -8.33
CA LEU A 47 -3.29 3.35 -7.13
C LEU A 47 -2.75 2.38 -6.10
N ILE A 48 -1.75 2.81 -5.33
CA ILE A 48 -1.24 2.06 -4.19
C ILE A 48 -1.43 2.90 -2.95
N VAL A 49 -1.99 2.29 -1.89
CA VAL A 49 -2.09 2.90 -0.56
C VAL A 49 -1.05 2.24 0.30
N LEU A 50 -0.10 3.01 0.81
CA LEU A 50 1.10 2.50 1.45
C LEU A 50 1.27 3.08 2.86
N ASP A 51 1.33 2.21 3.87
CA ASP A 51 1.72 2.60 5.21
C ASP A 51 3.25 2.66 5.32
N LEU A 52 3.77 3.62 6.06
CA LEU A 52 5.22 3.77 6.22
C LEU A 52 5.80 2.84 7.28
N GLY A 53 5.02 2.44 8.28
CA GLY A 53 5.51 1.64 9.41
C GLY A 53 5.42 0.14 9.21
N LEU A 54 5.83 -0.38 8.06
CA LEU A 54 5.69 -1.80 7.73
C LEU A 54 6.81 -2.66 8.31
N PRO A 55 6.51 -3.93 8.66
CA PRO A 55 7.56 -4.91 8.93
C PRO A 55 8.24 -5.32 7.63
N GLY A 56 9.37 -5.96 7.74
CA GLY A 56 10.16 -6.46 6.61
C GLY A 56 10.95 -5.35 5.93
N MET A 57 10.26 -4.38 5.35
CA MET A 57 10.89 -3.23 4.72
C MET A 57 10.03 -1.99 4.99
N PRO A 58 10.61 -0.91 5.53
CA PRO A 58 9.86 0.32 5.78
C PRO A 58 9.20 0.86 4.51
N GLY A 59 8.01 1.44 4.66
CA GLY A 59 7.24 1.91 3.50
C GLY A 59 7.99 2.90 2.63
N LEU A 60 8.77 3.80 3.23
CA LEU A 60 9.56 4.74 2.45
C LEU A 60 10.57 4.04 1.54
N GLU A 61 11.20 2.98 2.05
CA GLU A 61 12.13 2.18 1.25
C GLU A 61 11.41 1.44 0.13
N VAL A 62 10.21 0.92 0.40
CA VAL A 62 9.36 0.31 -0.63
C VAL A 62 9.10 1.31 -1.76
N LEU A 63 8.72 2.53 -1.42
CA LEU A 63 8.47 3.58 -2.40
C LEU A 63 9.72 3.87 -3.22
N GLN A 64 10.89 3.98 -2.57
CA GLN A 64 12.15 4.21 -3.27
C GLN A 64 12.48 3.09 -4.24
N GLN A 65 12.23 1.84 -3.85
CA GLN A 65 12.44 0.68 -4.73
C GLN A 65 11.54 0.76 -5.98
N TRP A 66 10.28 1.09 -5.80
CA TRP A 66 9.36 1.23 -6.93
C TRP A 66 9.82 2.34 -7.88
N ARG A 67 10.15 3.51 -7.35
CA ARG A 67 10.59 4.64 -8.18
C ARG A 67 11.90 4.34 -8.89
N GLY A 68 12.81 3.62 -8.23
CA GLY A 68 14.07 3.19 -8.84
C GLY A 68 13.88 2.22 -9.99
N LYS A 69 12.77 1.48 -10.01
CA LYS A 69 12.42 0.56 -11.09
C LYS A 69 11.59 1.24 -12.19
N GLY A 70 11.35 2.52 -12.08
CA GLY A 70 10.57 3.26 -13.07
C GLY A 70 9.07 3.14 -12.90
N LEU A 71 8.58 2.59 -11.79
CA LEU A 71 7.15 2.49 -11.53
C LEU A 71 6.59 3.88 -11.24
N ALA A 72 5.62 4.31 -12.03
CA ALA A 72 5.01 5.63 -11.91
C ALA A 72 3.62 5.62 -11.29
N THR A 73 3.14 4.47 -10.84
CA THR A 73 1.82 4.34 -10.22
C THR A 73 1.68 5.33 -9.06
N PRO A 74 0.57 6.08 -8.97
CA PRO A 74 0.36 6.99 -7.83
C PRO A 74 0.33 6.22 -6.51
N VAL A 75 0.97 6.78 -5.49
CA VAL A 75 1.04 6.19 -4.16
C VAL A 75 0.49 7.17 -3.14
N LEU A 76 -0.53 6.75 -2.39
CA LEU A 76 -1.06 7.50 -1.28
C LEU A 76 -0.42 6.99 0.01
N ILE A 77 0.25 7.86 0.73
CA ILE A 77 0.96 7.49 1.96
C ILE A 77 0.02 7.61 3.15
N LEU A 78 -0.01 6.55 3.95
CA LEU A 78 -0.68 6.56 5.25
C LEU A 78 0.36 6.64 6.36
N THR A 79 0.11 7.48 7.34
CA THR A 79 0.92 7.53 8.56
C THR A 79 -0.01 7.29 9.73
N ALA A 80 -0.11 6.03 10.14
CA ALA A 80 -1.10 5.62 11.15
C ALA A 80 -0.64 5.89 12.59
N ARG A 81 0.40 6.65 12.80
CA ARG A 81 1.06 6.74 14.10
C ARG A 81 0.79 8.01 14.86
N GLY A 82 -0.39 8.57 14.73
CA GLY A 82 -0.75 9.74 15.52
C GLY A 82 0.02 11.01 15.16
N SER A 83 0.68 11.03 14.05
CA SER A 83 1.43 12.19 13.59
C SER A 83 0.54 13.25 12.94
N TRP A 84 -0.72 13.07 13.03
CA TRP A 84 -1.72 13.97 12.50
C TRP A 84 -2.08 15.11 13.45
N SER A 85 -1.60 15.04 14.64
CA SER A 85 -1.93 16.03 15.66
C SER A 85 -1.54 17.46 15.29
#